data_3ddbaf3b05abcf5f602c15774cb28d71
#
_entry.id   3ddbaf3b05abcf5f602c15774cb28d71
#
_cell.length_a   1.000
_cell.length_b   1.000
_cell.length_c   1.000
_cell.angle_alpha   90.00
_cell.angle_beta   90.00
_cell.angle_gamma   90.00
#
_symmetry.space_group_name_H-M   'P 1'
#
loop_
_entity.id
_entity.type
_entity.pdbx_description
1 polymer ?
#
loop_
_entity_poly.entity_id
_entity_poly.type
_entity_poly.pdbx_seq_one_letter_code
_entity_poly.pdbx_strand_id
1 'polypeptide(L)'
;HIDWEKIDIATFSWQKSLGGEAAHGVIILSPRAVDRLENYTPPWPLPKIFQLTKNGKIIEGIFRGETINTPSLLCLEDLLAALNWAERIGGLDELVKRSKTNLKVISDWVDKSEWARFLSVKPETRSSTSICLKIVDSDIIDLSEEEKKTFVKAITTRLEEEMVAFDIN
;
A
#
# COMPACT_ATOMS: atom_id res chain seq x y z
N HIS A 1 -10.33 6.26 5.79
CA HIS A 1 -11.50 6.47 4.93
C HIS A 1 -11.09 7.38 3.79
N ILE A 2 -11.35 6.96 2.54
CA ILE A 2 -11.17 7.76 1.34
C ILE A 2 -12.48 8.54 1.11
N ASP A 3 -12.37 9.86 0.98
CA ASP A 3 -13.49 10.74 0.59
C ASP A 3 -13.55 10.76 -0.94
N TRP A 4 -14.33 9.86 -1.50
CA TRP A 4 -14.45 9.66 -2.96
C TRP A 4 -14.96 10.89 -3.71
N GLU A 5 -15.71 11.77 -3.06
CA GLU A 5 -16.19 13.01 -3.68
C GLU A 5 -15.06 14.00 -4.01
N LYS A 6 -13.93 13.89 -3.31
CA LYS A 6 -12.76 14.74 -3.49
C LYS A 6 -11.67 14.14 -4.36
N ILE A 7 -11.84 12.88 -4.81
CA ILE A 7 -10.83 12.16 -5.58
C ILE A 7 -11.26 11.99 -7.02
N ASP A 8 -10.43 12.44 -7.94
CA ASP A 8 -10.68 12.28 -9.37
C ASP A 8 -10.07 11.01 -9.92
N ILE A 9 -8.90 10.62 -9.43
CA ILE A 9 -8.22 9.40 -9.87
C ILE A 9 -7.67 8.68 -8.64
N ALA A 10 -7.97 7.40 -8.53
CA ALA A 10 -7.31 6.51 -7.58
C ALA A 10 -6.67 5.34 -8.33
N THR A 11 -5.48 4.97 -7.91
CA THR A 11 -4.78 3.80 -8.44
C THR A 11 -4.21 2.98 -7.29
N PHE A 12 -4.26 1.67 -7.43
CA PHE A 12 -3.65 0.75 -6.49
C PHE A 12 -3.23 -0.54 -7.19
N SER A 13 -2.37 -1.28 -6.53
CA SER A 13 -1.97 -2.62 -6.92
C SER A 13 -2.20 -3.58 -5.75
N TRP A 14 -2.29 -4.88 -6.03
CA TRP A 14 -2.66 -5.88 -5.03
C TRP A 14 -1.51 -6.70 -4.45
N GLN A 15 -0.27 -6.27 -4.65
CA GLN A 15 0.92 -6.96 -4.14
C GLN A 15 1.17 -6.80 -2.62
N LYS A 16 0.37 -6.02 -1.91
CA LYS A 16 0.50 -5.80 -0.46
C LYS A 16 -0.56 -6.57 0.32
N SER A 17 -1.59 -5.89 0.79
CA SER A 17 -2.61 -6.49 1.67
C SER A 17 -3.38 -7.65 1.03
N LEU A 18 -3.52 -7.67 -0.29
CA LEU A 18 -4.19 -8.76 -1.03
C LEU A 18 -3.24 -9.88 -1.44
N GLY A 19 -1.93 -9.76 -1.19
CA GLY A 19 -0.96 -10.85 -1.30
C GLY A 19 -0.61 -11.32 -2.72
N GLY A 20 -1.03 -10.60 -3.76
CA GLY A 20 -0.72 -10.93 -5.14
C GLY A 20 0.63 -10.38 -5.61
N GLU A 21 1.00 -10.69 -6.84
CA GLU A 21 2.21 -10.17 -7.47
C GLU A 21 2.07 -8.73 -7.96
N ALA A 22 3.19 -8.01 -8.10
CA ALA A 22 3.26 -6.62 -8.55
C ALA A 22 3.11 -6.46 -10.08
N ALA A 23 2.30 -7.31 -10.74
CA ALA A 23 2.20 -7.36 -12.19
C ALA A 23 1.11 -6.44 -12.76
N HIS A 24 0.06 -6.18 -12.00
CA HIS A 24 -1.12 -5.43 -12.44
C HIS A 24 -1.55 -4.39 -11.42
N GLY A 25 -2.34 -3.43 -11.87
CA GLY A 25 -2.95 -2.42 -11.03
C GLY A 25 -4.35 -2.06 -11.51
N VAL A 26 -5.07 -1.34 -10.67
CA VAL A 26 -6.40 -0.82 -10.95
C VAL A 26 -6.34 0.70 -11.04
N ILE A 27 -7.07 1.26 -11.97
CA ILE A 27 -7.35 2.70 -12.06
C ILE A 27 -8.85 2.91 -11.90
N ILE A 28 -9.21 3.83 -11.00
CA ILE A 28 -10.59 4.28 -10.79
C ILE A 28 -10.66 5.74 -11.19
N LEU A 29 -11.60 6.07 -12.07
CA LEU A 29 -11.82 7.44 -12.55
C LEU A 29 -13.15 7.96 -12.03
N SER A 30 -13.16 9.21 -11.55
CA SER A 30 -14.42 9.92 -11.26
C SER A 30 -15.08 10.37 -12.58
N PRO A 31 -16.38 10.69 -12.56
CA PRO A 31 -17.03 11.32 -13.71
C PRO A 31 -16.34 12.61 -14.17
N ARG A 32 -15.79 13.42 -13.24
CA ARG A 32 -15.00 14.62 -13.57
C ARG A 32 -13.72 14.31 -14.31
N ALA A 33 -13.04 13.22 -13.94
CA ALA A 33 -11.83 12.77 -14.63
C ALA A 33 -12.15 12.30 -16.06
N VAL A 34 -13.27 11.59 -16.26
CA VAL A 34 -13.75 11.18 -17.58
C VAL A 34 -14.06 12.40 -18.44
N ASP A 35 -14.83 13.36 -17.92
CA ASP A 35 -15.14 14.62 -18.61
C ASP A 35 -13.85 15.36 -19.00
N ARG A 36 -12.87 15.44 -18.09
CA ARG A 36 -11.57 16.04 -18.37
C ARG A 36 -10.81 15.33 -19.50
N LEU A 37 -10.82 14.00 -19.53
CA LEU A 37 -10.19 13.21 -20.57
C LEU A 37 -10.82 13.45 -21.95
N GLU A 38 -12.13 13.65 -22.03
CA GLU A 38 -12.86 13.89 -23.28
C GLU A 38 -12.75 15.35 -23.78
N ASN A 39 -12.57 16.30 -22.86
CA ASN A 39 -12.58 17.74 -23.17
C ASN A 39 -11.18 18.40 -23.19
N TYR A 40 -10.12 17.65 -22.93
CA TYR A 40 -8.76 18.16 -22.93
C TYR A 40 -7.82 17.28 -23.73
N THR A 41 -7.15 17.88 -24.71
CA THR A 41 -6.07 17.24 -25.46
C THR A 41 -4.74 17.83 -25.03
N PRO A 42 -3.82 17.05 -24.45
CA PRO A 42 -2.50 17.55 -24.08
C PRO A 42 -1.70 17.97 -25.33
N PRO A 43 -0.88 19.05 -25.25
CA PRO A 43 -0.10 19.55 -26.38
C PRO A 43 1.11 18.66 -26.72
N TRP A 44 1.39 17.64 -25.94
CA TRP A 44 2.46 16.67 -26.13
C TRP A 44 1.89 15.26 -26.36
N PRO A 45 2.61 14.39 -27.10
CA PRO A 45 2.18 13.01 -27.29
C PRO A 45 2.21 12.24 -25.96
N LEU A 46 1.16 11.45 -25.72
CA LEU A 46 1.09 10.56 -24.56
C LEU A 46 1.63 9.17 -24.90
N PRO A 47 2.38 8.53 -23.99
CA PRO A 47 2.65 7.10 -24.08
C PRO A 47 1.35 6.30 -24.22
N LYS A 48 1.39 5.21 -24.99
CA LYS A 48 0.20 4.40 -25.28
C LYS A 48 -0.57 3.97 -24.04
N ILE A 49 0.14 3.66 -22.94
CA ILE A 49 -0.46 3.24 -21.67
C ILE A 49 -1.34 4.33 -21.01
N PHE A 50 -1.10 5.61 -21.33
CA PHE A 50 -1.89 6.74 -20.82
C PHE A 50 -2.92 7.25 -21.83
N GLN A 51 -3.03 6.63 -22.99
CA GLN A 51 -4.01 7.00 -24.01
C GLN A 51 -5.35 6.31 -23.71
N LEU A 52 -6.14 6.91 -22.85
CA LEU A 52 -7.46 6.40 -22.45
C LEU A 52 -8.59 6.90 -23.35
N THR A 53 -8.28 7.77 -24.34
CA THR A 53 -9.24 8.34 -25.29
C THR A 53 -8.82 8.07 -26.72
N LYS A 54 -9.82 7.95 -27.60
CA LYS A 54 -9.65 7.90 -29.06
C LYS A 54 -10.70 8.81 -29.71
N ASN A 55 -10.26 9.72 -30.57
CA ASN A 55 -11.13 10.70 -31.23
C ASN A 55 -11.97 11.53 -30.24
N GLY A 56 -11.38 11.95 -29.11
CA GLY A 56 -12.06 12.74 -28.09
C GLY A 56 -13.11 11.98 -27.26
N LYS A 57 -13.12 10.65 -27.33
CA LYS A 57 -14.01 9.79 -26.55
C LYS A 57 -13.23 8.75 -25.79
N ILE A 58 -13.70 8.40 -24.60
CA ILE A 58 -13.09 7.37 -23.77
C ILE A 58 -13.11 6.02 -24.50
N ILE A 59 -12.05 5.25 -24.36
CA ILE A 59 -11.98 3.88 -24.93
C ILE A 59 -12.68 2.94 -23.96
N GLU A 60 -13.99 2.77 -24.11
CA GLU A 60 -14.81 1.96 -23.19
C GLU A 60 -14.33 0.51 -23.06
N GLY A 61 -13.75 -0.06 -24.11
CA GLY A 61 -13.24 -1.42 -24.10
C GLY A 61 -12.23 -1.69 -22.98
N ILE A 62 -11.38 -0.69 -22.62
CA ILE A 62 -10.41 -0.80 -21.54
C ILE A 62 -11.13 -1.11 -20.19
N PHE A 63 -12.32 -0.55 -19.98
CA PHE A 63 -13.12 -0.74 -18.76
C PHE A 63 -13.99 -2.02 -18.80
N ARG A 64 -13.93 -2.75 -19.91
CA ARG A 64 -14.62 -4.03 -20.14
C ARG A 64 -13.66 -5.21 -20.32
N GLY A 65 -12.38 -5.02 -20.01
CA GLY A 65 -11.35 -6.07 -20.10
C GLY A 65 -10.58 -6.12 -21.43
N GLU A 66 -10.78 -5.17 -22.35
CA GLU A 66 -9.95 -5.01 -23.54
C GLU A 66 -8.65 -4.29 -23.18
N THR A 67 -7.75 -5.01 -22.55
CA THR A 67 -6.47 -4.46 -22.07
C THR A 67 -5.49 -4.23 -23.21
N ILE A 68 -4.56 -3.27 -23.03
CA ILE A 68 -3.50 -2.95 -24.02
C ILE A 68 -2.58 -4.16 -24.25
N ASN A 69 -2.27 -4.87 -23.18
CA ASN A 69 -1.45 -6.09 -23.19
C ASN A 69 -2.28 -7.25 -22.65
N THR A 70 -1.98 -8.47 -23.04
CA THR A 70 -2.57 -9.68 -22.46
C THR A 70 -2.26 -9.71 -20.96
N PRO A 71 -3.28 -9.75 -20.08
CA PRO A 71 -3.06 -9.83 -18.65
C PRO A 71 -2.50 -11.22 -18.27
N SER A 72 -1.79 -11.27 -17.15
CA SER A 72 -1.45 -12.54 -16.52
C SER A 72 -2.70 -13.13 -15.86
N LEU A 73 -3.17 -14.27 -16.35
CA LEU A 73 -4.33 -14.94 -15.78
C LEU A 73 -4.06 -15.39 -14.34
N LEU A 74 -2.83 -15.84 -14.04
CA LEU A 74 -2.44 -16.21 -12.69
C LEU A 74 -2.61 -15.06 -11.70
N CYS A 75 -2.12 -13.86 -12.05
CA CYS A 75 -2.27 -12.67 -11.20
C CYS A 75 -3.75 -12.29 -10.99
N LEU A 76 -4.61 -12.51 -11.98
CA LEU A 76 -6.05 -12.24 -11.86
C LEU A 76 -6.73 -13.27 -10.97
N GLU A 77 -6.39 -14.55 -11.10
CA GLU A 77 -6.91 -15.61 -10.22
C GLU A 77 -6.47 -15.41 -8.76
N ASP A 78 -5.22 -15.01 -8.53
CA ASP A 78 -4.73 -14.64 -7.19
C ASP A 78 -5.54 -13.49 -6.58
N LEU A 79 -5.83 -12.45 -7.39
CA LEU A 79 -6.68 -11.34 -6.93
C LEU A 79 -8.09 -11.82 -6.59
N LEU A 80 -8.72 -12.63 -7.46
CA LEU A 80 -10.05 -13.16 -7.22
C LEU A 80 -10.10 -14.05 -5.97
N ALA A 81 -9.09 -14.89 -5.77
CA ALA A 81 -8.96 -15.71 -4.56
C ALA A 81 -8.85 -14.84 -3.29
N ALA A 82 -8.04 -13.77 -3.34
CA ALA A 82 -7.87 -12.84 -2.23
C ALA A 82 -9.16 -12.06 -1.93
N LEU A 83 -9.87 -11.59 -2.95
CA LEU A 83 -11.16 -10.88 -2.78
C LEU A 83 -12.23 -11.80 -2.20
N ASN A 84 -12.35 -13.02 -2.72
CA ASN A 84 -13.29 -14.03 -2.20
C ASN A 84 -12.96 -14.39 -0.74
N TRP A 85 -11.66 -14.48 -0.39
CA TRP A 85 -11.26 -14.69 1.00
C TRP A 85 -11.67 -13.50 1.87
N ALA A 86 -11.38 -12.27 1.44
CA ALA A 86 -11.73 -11.06 2.17
C ALA A 86 -13.24 -10.97 2.42
N GLU A 87 -14.07 -11.28 1.41
CA GLU A 87 -15.52 -11.29 1.53
C GLU A 87 -16.00 -12.34 2.56
N ARG A 88 -15.47 -13.56 2.49
CA ARG A 88 -15.83 -14.65 3.42
C ARG A 88 -15.50 -14.34 4.88
N ILE A 89 -14.46 -13.57 5.17
CA ILE A 89 -14.09 -13.23 6.54
C ILE A 89 -14.84 -12.02 7.11
N GLY A 90 -15.67 -11.33 6.30
CA GLY A 90 -16.44 -10.17 6.71
C GLY A 90 -16.09 -8.86 5.99
N GLY A 91 -15.38 -8.96 4.87
CA GLY A 91 -15.08 -7.82 3.98
C GLY A 91 -14.15 -6.78 4.58
N LEU A 92 -14.32 -5.54 4.14
CA LEU A 92 -13.45 -4.41 4.51
C LEU A 92 -13.40 -4.18 6.02
N ASP A 93 -14.52 -4.28 6.71
CA ASP A 93 -14.58 -4.00 8.16
C ASP A 93 -13.73 -4.98 8.96
N GLU A 94 -13.75 -6.26 8.61
CA GLU A 94 -12.91 -7.26 9.26
C GLU A 94 -11.42 -7.09 8.90
N LEU A 95 -11.09 -6.73 7.67
CA LEU A 95 -9.72 -6.41 7.27
C LEU A 95 -9.16 -5.22 8.07
N VAL A 96 -9.94 -4.16 8.22
CA VAL A 96 -9.58 -2.98 9.02
C VAL A 96 -9.43 -3.36 10.50
N LYS A 97 -10.34 -4.16 11.03
CA LYS A 97 -10.29 -4.64 12.42
C LYS A 97 -9.02 -5.46 12.68
N ARG A 98 -8.65 -6.36 11.78
CA ARG A 98 -7.40 -7.15 11.87
C ARG A 98 -6.16 -6.25 11.90
N SER A 99 -6.06 -5.28 10.99
CA SER A 99 -4.95 -4.33 10.98
C SER A 99 -4.85 -3.53 12.28
N LYS A 100 -5.99 -3.07 12.82
CA LYS A 100 -6.04 -2.37 14.11
C LYS A 100 -5.64 -3.26 15.28
N THR A 101 -6.06 -4.52 15.27
CA THR A 101 -5.68 -5.51 16.28
C THR A 101 -4.18 -5.76 16.28
N ASN A 102 -3.59 -5.89 15.09
CA ASN A 102 -2.13 -6.04 14.95
C ASN A 102 -1.39 -4.80 15.46
N LEU A 103 -1.84 -3.60 15.10
CA LEU A 103 -1.26 -2.35 15.62
C LEU A 103 -1.36 -2.29 17.14
N LYS A 104 -2.49 -2.74 17.72
CA LYS A 104 -2.67 -2.74 19.18
C LYS A 104 -1.64 -3.60 19.88
N VAL A 105 -1.33 -4.80 19.36
CA VAL A 105 -0.28 -5.67 19.93
C VAL A 105 1.06 -4.94 20.01
N ILE A 106 1.45 -4.29 18.91
CA ILE A 106 2.69 -3.52 18.86
C ILE A 106 2.63 -2.31 19.78
N SER A 107 1.48 -1.61 19.86
CA SER A 107 1.31 -0.46 20.76
C SER A 107 1.47 -0.87 22.21
N ASP A 108 0.83 -1.96 22.61
CA ASP A 108 0.90 -2.48 24.00
C ASP A 108 2.34 -2.89 24.37
N TRP A 109 3.13 -3.33 23.39
CA TRP A 109 4.55 -3.62 23.58
C TRP A 109 5.39 -2.33 23.66
N VAL A 110 5.18 -1.38 22.74
CA VAL A 110 5.90 -0.08 22.74
C VAL A 110 5.65 0.70 24.04
N ASP A 111 4.42 0.67 24.56
CA ASP A 111 4.06 1.36 25.80
C ASP A 111 4.79 0.80 27.01
N LYS A 112 5.17 -0.48 26.99
CA LYS A 112 5.95 -1.15 28.04
C LYS A 112 7.46 -1.12 27.79
N SER A 113 7.88 -0.76 26.58
CA SER A 113 9.29 -0.73 26.21
C SER A 113 9.99 0.52 26.75
N GLU A 114 11.20 0.39 27.29
CA GLU A 114 12.02 1.50 27.71
C GLU A 114 12.79 2.13 26.55
N TRP A 115 13.11 1.34 25.54
CA TRP A 115 14.03 1.71 24.43
C TRP A 115 13.36 1.93 23.08
N ALA A 116 12.07 1.60 22.88
CA ALA A 116 11.37 1.77 21.62
C ALA A 116 10.19 2.76 21.75
N ARG A 117 9.97 3.55 20.71
CA ARG A 117 8.83 4.47 20.57
C ARG A 117 8.34 4.46 19.13
N PHE A 118 7.08 4.86 18.91
CA PHE A 118 6.61 5.13 17.56
C PHE A 118 7.36 6.32 16.95
N LEU A 119 7.74 6.21 15.68
CA LEU A 119 8.28 7.33 14.92
C LEU A 119 7.24 8.45 14.80
N SER A 120 5.98 8.10 14.50
CA SER A 120 4.87 9.03 14.50
C SER A 120 4.42 9.34 15.92
N VAL A 121 4.60 10.59 16.36
CA VAL A 121 4.25 11.06 17.71
C VAL A 121 2.74 11.04 17.93
N LYS A 122 1.96 11.49 16.92
CA LYS A 122 0.51 11.59 17.02
C LYS A 122 -0.14 10.24 16.67
N PRO A 123 -0.95 9.64 17.57
CA PRO A 123 -1.60 8.36 17.33
C PRO A 123 -2.45 8.32 16.06
N GLU A 124 -3.16 9.40 15.75
CA GLU A 124 -4.04 9.53 14.58
C GLU A 124 -3.29 9.53 13.23
N THR A 125 -1.97 9.73 13.25
CA THR A 125 -1.12 9.69 12.05
C THR A 125 -0.35 8.38 11.90
N ARG A 126 -0.55 7.40 12.79
CA ARG A 126 0.09 6.10 12.71
C ARG A 126 -0.59 5.21 11.68
N SER A 127 0.22 4.58 10.84
CA SER A 127 -0.28 3.53 9.94
C SER A 127 -0.56 2.26 10.77
N SER A 128 -1.64 1.56 10.44
CA SER A 128 -1.93 0.22 10.99
C SER A 128 -1.37 -0.93 10.16
N THR A 129 -0.70 -0.62 9.04
CA THR A 129 -0.17 -1.62 8.11
C THR A 129 1.34 -1.49 7.90
N SER A 130 1.88 -0.27 7.98
CA SER A 130 3.31 0.00 7.91
C SER A 130 3.70 0.77 9.17
N ILE A 131 4.25 0.06 10.15
CA ILE A 131 4.50 0.59 11.49
C ILE A 131 5.98 0.93 11.59
N CYS A 132 6.28 2.22 11.82
CA CYS A 132 7.63 2.71 11.98
C CYS A 132 7.92 3.01 13.45
N LEU A 133 8.99 2.42 13.96
CA LEU A 133 9.48 2.63 15.31
C LEU A 133 10.83 3.37 15.28
N LYS A 134 11.17 3.99 16.39
CA LYS A 134 12.50 4.57 16.63
C LYS A 134 13.06 4.03 17.94
N ILE A 135 14.38 3.90 17.99
CA ILE A 135 15.09 3.54 19.19
C ILE A 135 15.39 4.82 19.98
N VAL A 136 15.10 4.79 21.28
CA VAL A 136 15.27 5.92 22.21
C VAL A 136 16.16 5.53 23.41
N ASP A 137 16.89 4.44 23.29
CA ASP A 137 17.85 4.01 24.29
C ASP A 137 18.98 5.02 24.45
N SER A 138 19.39 5.31 25.70
CA SER A 138 20.41 6.31 25.99
C SER A 138 21.76 5.98 25.35
N ASP A 139 22.10 4.70 25.27
CA ASP A 139 23.40 4.26 24.73
C ASP A 139 23.45 4.35 23.20
N ILE A 140 22.27 4.46 22.57
CA ILE A 140 22.12 4.50 21.10
C ILE A 140 21.82 5.91 20.59
N ILE A 141 21.15 6.74 21.39
CA ILE A 141 20.66 8.06 20.94
C ILE A 141 21.82 9.01 20.52
N ASP A 142 22.96 8.87 21.17
CA ASP A 142 24.15 9.71 20.96
C ASP A 142 25.10 9.16 19.88
N LEU A 143 24.81 7.99 19.31
CA LEU A 143 25.58 7.44 18.19
C LEU A 143 25.40 8.28 16.92
N SER A 144 26.40 8.23 16.03
CA SER A 144 26.29 8.78 14.70
C SER A 144 25.19 8.08 13.89
N GLU A 145 24.68 8.73 12.85
CA GLU A 145 23.63 8.13 11.99
C GLU A 145 24.08 6.83 11.31
N GLU A 146 25.37 6.68 11.03
CA GLU A 146 25.90 5.44 10.43
C GLU A 146 25.97 4.29 11.45
N GLU A 147 26.35 4.59 12.69
CA GLU A 147 26.32 3.61 13.79
C GLU A 147 24.90 3.19 14.12
N LYS A 148 23.93 4.12 14.14
CA LYS A 148 22.50 3.81 14.32
C LYS A 148 21.98 2.88 13.24
N LYS A 149 22.31 3.13 11.96
CA LYS A 149 21.93 2.23 10.85
C LYS A 149 22.54 0.85 11.03
N THR A 150 23.80 0.77 11.39
CA THR A 150 24.49 -0.50 11.64
C THR A 150 23.84 -1.26 12.79
N PHE A 151 23.46 -0.58 13.86
CA PHE A 151 22.79 -1.16 15.00
C PHE A 151 21.39 -1.69 14.62
N VAL A 152 20.58 -0.91 13.90
CA VAL A 152 19.26 -1.34 13.42
C VAL A 152 19.38 -2.57 12.51
N LYS A 153 20.37 -2.55 11.59
CA LYS A 153 20.64 -3.70 10.72
C LYS A 153 21.02 -4.95 11.51
N ALA A 154 21.79 -4.82 12.59
CA ALA A 154 22.14 -5.95 13.45
C ALA A 154 20.88 -6.55 14.14
N ILE A 155 19.93 -5.70 14.59
CA ILE A 155 18.66 -6.16 15.15
C ILE A 155 17.85 -6.94 14.11
N THR A 156 17.66 -6.38 12.91
CA THR A 156 16.87 -7.03 11.86
C THR A 156 17.49 -8.34 11.41
N THR A 157 18.82 -8.37 11.23
CA THR A 157 19.55 -9.61 10.93
C THR A 157 19.34 -10.67 12.02
N ARG A 158 19.38 -10.27 13.28
CA ARG A 158 19.16 -11.20 14.41
C ARG A 158 17.76 -11.78 14.42
N LEU A 159 16.75 -10.96 14.12
CA LEU A 159 15.36 -11.43 14.01
C LEU A 159 15.16 -12.44 12.87
N GLU A 160 15.86 -12.26 11.76
CA GLU A 160 15.86 -13.21 10.63
C GLU A 160 16.57 -14.52 10.99
N GLU A 161 17.77 -14.45 11.60
CA GLU A 161 18.53 -15.62 12.06
C GLU A 161 17.73 -16.47 13.04
N GLU A 162 16.98 -15.85 13.93
CA GLU A 162 16.11 -16.53 14.90
C GLU A 162 14.75 -16.95 14.30
N MET A 163 14.51 -16.69 13.00
CA MET A 163 13.26 -16.95 12.29
C MET A 163 12.01 -16.31 12.96
N VAL A 164 12.21 -15.18 13.61
CA VAL A 164 11.14 -14.42 14.29
C VAL A 164 10.39 -13.52 13.32
N ALA A 165 11.13 -12.81 12.46
CA ALA A 165 10.58 -11.91 11.46
C ALA A 165 11.55 -11.75 10.29
N PHE A 166 11.00 -11.52 9.09
CA PHE A 166 11.73 -11.36 7.84
C PHE A 166 11.40 -10.02 7.18
N ASP A 167 12.32 -9.51 6.33
CA ASP A 167 12.15 -8.28 5.55
C ASP A 167 11.78 -7.04 6.40
N ILE A 168 12.32 -6.93 7.61
CA ILE A 168 12.18 -5.74 8.45
C ILE A 168 13.26 -4.73 8.05
N ASN A 169 12.85 -3.51 7.67
CA ASN A 169 13.72 -2.41 7.24
C ASN A 169 13.63 -1.23 8.19
#